data_2fb82689552a57403889d0bcaff24d6b
#
_entry.id   2fb82689552a57403889d0bcaff24d6b
#
_cell.length_a   1.000
_cell.length_b   1.000
_cell.length_c   1.000
_cell.angle_alpha   90.00
_cell.angle_beta   90.00
_cell.angle_gamma   90.00
#
_symmetry.space_group_name_H-M   'P 1'
#
loop_
_entity.id
_entity.type
_entity.pdbx_description
1 polymer ?
#
loop_
_entity_poly.entity_id
_entity_poly.type
_entity_poly.pdbx_seq_one_letter_code
_entity_poly.pdbx_strand_id
1 'polypeptide(L)'
;MPKPLVAMRTRTRLFTLAVLVSAASPMRLKAQYSQLDLPRESQHAAVMQRIGTTDITIDYSRPSVKGRTIWGDVVPYDQVWRAGANENTTFTTTNDITVEGTTLPAGSYGLHMIPTKSAWTIILNKDNTAWGSFFYKQDKDAMRGTVTPRACPMTEQVTYDFTDVTKDAATLVLRWEKMEVPIKLGVDVHGIVLAEMPGQLNGLGGFGWEVWYEAAHYAHAEKIAPEKAMKWADMSIARGANFENQTLKATLLEESGKTAEAATLRKKMINEATNAQLNTYAYTLMNQGKTQEGLKMFELNAKRHADDPNTHDSLGEGYMMAGNKDAAIKSFKKSLSMNPPEGVKTNSIKCLKKLGVDTSTWETAKAGS
;
A
#
# COMPACT_ATOMS: atom_id res chain seq x y z
N MET A 1 74.88 -13.13 -44.50
CA MET A 1 73.40 -13.13 -44.45
C MET A 1 73.02 -12.92 -43.01
N PRO A 2 72.53 -11.76 -42.59
CA PRO A 2 72.05 -11.53 -41.21
C PRO A 2 70.60 -11.91 -41.07
N LYS A 3 70.28 -12.54 -39.95
CA LYS A 3 68.88 -12.91 -39.50
C LYS A 3 68.12 -11.66 -39.07
N PRO A 4 66.79 -11.61 -39.27
CA PRO A 4 65.98 -10.46 -38.84
C PRO A 4 65.66 -10.53 -37.35
N LEU A 5 65.70 -9.34 -36.69
CA LEU A 5 65.27 -9.10 -35.33
C LEU A 5 63.75 -9.26 -35.25
N VAL A 6 63.32 -10.03 -34.28
CA VAL A 6 61.87 -10.13 -33.86
C VAL A 6 61.54 -8.97 -32.92
N ALA A 7 60.68 -8.06 -33.34
CA ALA A 7 60.17 -6.97 -32.52
C ALA A 7 59.17 -7.48 -31.53
N MET A 8 59.46 -7.41 -30.23
CA MET A 8 58.61 -7.71 -29.12
C MET A 8 57.60 -6.54 -28.91
N ARG A 9 56.34 -6.76 -29.28
CA ARG A 9 55.25 -5.82 -29.03
C ARG A 9 54.84 -5.90 -27.58
N THR A 10 55.20 -4.93 -26.78
CA THR A 10 54.71 -4.69 -25.43
C THR A 10 53.25 -4.26 -25.50
N ARG A 11 52.30 -5.11 -25.03
CA ARG A 11 50.88 -4.75 -24.86
C ARG A 11 50.73 -4.03 -23.52
N THR A 12 50.64 -2.71 -23.58
CA THR A 12 50.20 -1.89 -22.44
C THR A 12 48.72 -2.16 -22.16
N ARG A 13 48.43 -2.83 -21.06
CA ARG A 13 47.05 -2.95 -20.56
C ARG A 13 46.68 -1.68 -19.83
N LEU A 14 45.84 -0.84 -20.42
CA LEU A 14 45.16 0.22 -19.70
C LEU A 14 44.19 -0.43 -18.71
N PHE A 15 44.48 -0.30 -17.42
CA PHE A 15 43.49 -0.53 -16.35
C PHE A 15 42.61 0.70 -16.28
N THR A 16 41.37 0.58 -16.78
CA THR A 16 40.35 1.59 -16.57
C THR A 16 39.85 1.46 -15.12
N LEU A 17 40.27 2.41 -14.28
CA LEU A 17 39.79 2.54 -12.91
C LEU A 17 38.36 3.03 -12.96
N ALA A 18 37.36 2.13 -12.74
CA ALA A 18 35.96 2.49 -12.58
C ALA A 18 35.82 3.18 -11.21
N VAL A 19 35.69 4.50 -11.21
CA VAL A 19 35.33 5.27 -10.02
C VAL A 19 33.88 4.98 -9.75
N LEU A 20 33.61 4.15 -8.74
CA LEU A 20 32.28 4.01 -8.13
C LEU A 20 31.94 5.34 -7.45
N VAL A 21 31.15 6.17 -8.11
CA VAL A 21 30.47 7.28 -7.47
C VAL A 21 29.34 6.67 -6.63
N SER A 22 29.65 6.38 -5.36
CA SER A 22 28.59 6.11 -4.37
C SER A 22 27.74 7.38 -4.28
N ALA A 23 26.45 7.24 -4.62
CA ALA A 23 25.45 8.26 -4.34
C ALA A 23 25.34 8.42 -2.81
N ALA A 24 26.21 9.25 -2.25
CA ALA A 24 26.03 9.74 -0.89
C ALA A 24 24.73 10.54 -0.90
N SER A 25 23.73 10.06 -0.17
CA SER A 25 22.57 10.87 0.21
C SER A 25 23.09 12.24 0.65
N PRO A 26 22.47 13.35 0.24
CA PRO A 26 22.93 14.65 0.67
C PRO A 26 22.78 14.72 2.19
N MET A 27 23.87 14.47 2.92
CA MET A 27 23.97 14.93 4.28
C MET A 27 23.67 16.43 4.24
N ARG A 28 22.53 16.84 4.81
CA ARG A 28 22.22 18.25 5.01
C ARG A 28 23.40 18.85 5.75
N LEU A 29 24.25 19.61 5.05
CA LEU A 29 25.19 20.50 5.69
C LEU A 29 24.33 21.51 6.48
N LYS A 30 24.18 21.28 7.78
CA LYS A 30 23.70 22.32 8.67
C LYS A 30 24.69 23.45 8.54
N ALA A 31 24.23 24.61 8.05
CA ALA A 31 25.04 25.83 8.06
C ALA A 31 25.42 26.07 9.52
N GLN A 32 26.69 25.87 9.81
CA GLN A 32 27.25 25.88 11.15
C GLN A 32 27.53 27.33 11.54
N TYR A 33 26.47 28.03 11.99
CA TYR A 33 26.73 29.06 12.99
C TYR A 33 27.11 28.29 14.24
N SER A 34 28.25 28.66 14.85
CA SER A 34 28.89 28.01 16.01
C SER A 34 28.06 28.17 17.29
N GLN A 35 26.86 27.57 17.30
CA GLN A 35 26.11 27.36 18.52
C GLN A 35 26.31 25.94 18.98
N LEU A 36 26.68 25.80 20.25
CA LEU A 36 26.70 24.52 20.93
C LEU A 36 25.30 23.86 20.77
N ASP A 37 25.27 22.59 20.52
CA ASP A 37 24.01 21.83 20.52
C ASP A 37 23.59 21.59 21.97
N LEU A 38 22.85 22.53 22.52
CA LEU A 38 22.35 22.51 23.89
C LEU A 38 20.85 22.25 23.92
N PRO A 39 20.34 21.61 24.98
CA PRO A 39 18.90 21.42 25.17
C PRO A 39 18.16 22.76 25.13
N ARG A 40 17.09 22.81 24.32
CA ARG A 40 16.24 24.01 24.15
C ARG A 40 14.94 23.84 24.91
N GLU A 41 14.36 24.93 25.40
CA GLU A 41 13.05 24.90 26.09
C GLU A 41 11.92 24.40 25.16
N SER A 42 11.93 24.85 23.89
CA SER A 42 11.03 24.33 22.88
C SER A 42 11.72 23.20 22.14
N GLN A 43 11.49 22.00 22.63
CA GLN A 43 12.13 20.81 22.08
C GLN A 43 11.65 20.54 20.65
N HIS A 44 12.53 19.95 19.85
CA HIS A 44 12.26 19.51 18.48
C HIS A 44 11.38 18.25 18.49
N ALA A 45 10.44 18.18 17.53
CA ALA A 45 9.62 17.01 17.28
C ALA A 45 9.34 16.89 15.77
N ALA A 46 9.03 15.68 15.35
CA ALA A 46 8.53 15.41 14.00
C ALA A 46 7.37 14.43 14.05
N VAL A 47 6.43 14.57 13.13
CA VAL A 47 5.35 13.63 12.90
C VAL A 47 5.25 13.33 11.41
N MET A 48 4.98 12.07 11.06
CA MET A 48 4.87 11.62 9.68
C MET A 48 3.65 10.75 9.50
N GLN A 49 2.95 10.93 8.38
CA GLN A 49 1.86 10.07 7.93
C GLN A 49 2.09 9.69 6.47
N ARG A 50 1.98 8.38 6.19
CA ARG A 50 1.91 7.86 4.82
C ARG A 50 0.46 7.74 4.38
N ILE A 51 0.14 8.29 3.19
CA ILE A 51 -1.16 8.17 2.52
C ILE A 51 -0.91 7.59 1.14
N GLY A 52 -1.40 6.36 0.90
CA GLY A 52 -1.00 5.60 -0.29
C GLY A 52 0.52 5.39 -0.33
N THR A 53 1.20 5.93 -1.34
CA THR A 53 2.67 5.92 -1.49
C THR A 53 3.32 7.25 -1.13
N THR A 54 2.55 8.24 -0.66
CA THR A 54 3.00 9.59 -0.33
C THR A 54 3.31 9.73 1.16
N ASP A 55 4.52 10.14 1.49
CA ASP A 55 4.92 10.48 2.86
C ASP A 55 4.78 11.99 3.08
N ILE A 56 4.10 12.37 4.17
CA ILE A 56 3.92 13.76 4.61
C ILE A 56 4.54 13.89 5.99
N THR A 57 5.50 14.79 6.14
CA THR A 57 6.24 14.99 7.40
C THR A 57 6.15 16.45 7.85
N ILE A 58 5.84 16.64 9.12
CA ILE A 58 5.92 17.94 9.80
C ILE A 58 7.07 17.88 10.81
N ASP A 59 8.01 18.81 10.66
CA ASP A 59 9.16 18.96 11.53
C ASP A 59 9.09 20.31 12.22
N TYR A 60 9.12 20.36 13.56
CA TYR A 60 8.76 21.57 14.31
C TYR A 60 9.38 21.61 15.70
N SER A 61 9.39 22.79 16.33
CA SER A 61 9.73 22.97 17.74
C SER A 61 8.46 23.26 18.55
N ARG A 62 8.40 22.71 19.78
CA ARG A 62 7.22 22.65 20.65
C ARG A 62 7.27 23.68 21.79
N PRO A 63 6.84 24.93 21.61
CA PRO A 63 6.71 25.88 22.73
C PRO A 63 5.59 25.43 23.68
N SER A 64 5.78 25.72 24.97
CA SER A 64 4.80 25.45 26.04
C SER A 64 3.96 26.69 26.34
N VAL A 65 2.75 26.51 26.83
CA VAL A 65 1.88 27.60 27.31
C VAL A 65 2.46 28.30 28.53
N LYS A 66 2.91 27.56 29.53
CA LYS A 66 3.51 28.09 30.78
C LYS A 66 2.66 29.20 31.42
N GLY A 67 1.34 29.04 31.43
CA GLY A 67 0.40 30.00 32.04
C GLY A 67 0.27 31.34 31.29
N ARG A 68 0.85 31.49 30.08
CA ARG A 68 0.80 32.71 29.29
C ARG A 68 -0.49 32.76 28.46
N THR A 69 -0.90 33.97 28.12
CA THR A 69 -1.91 34.22 27.10
C THR A 69 -1.27 33.97 25.72
N ILE A 70 -1.74 32.95 25.00
CA ILE A 70 -1.13 32.60 23.73
C ILE A 70 -1.68 33.47 22.59
N TRP A 71 -2.98 33.38 22.36
CA TRP A 71 -3.60 33.99 21.19
C TRP A 71 -3.89 35.49 21.42
N GLY A 72 -3.27 36.33 20.59
CA GLY A 72 -3.31 37.80 20.70
C GLY A 72 -2.17 38.44 21.53
N ASP A 73 -1.33 37.57 22.18
CA ASP A 73 -0.16 38.03 22.96
C ASP A 73 1.12 37.32 22.48
N VAL A 74 1.42 36.11 22.94
CA VAL A 74 2.60 35.33 22.49
C VAL A 74 2.58 35.13 20.95
N VAL A 75 1.40 34.89 20.41
CA VAL A 75 1.13 34.84 18.98
C VAL A 75 0.13 35.97 18.65
N PRO A 76 0.62 37.12 18.14
CA PRO A 76 -0.24 38.21 17.78
C PRO A 76 -1.24 37.83 16.66
N TYR A 77 -2.44 38.40 16.73
CA TYR A 77 -3.40 38.28 15.63
C TYR A 77 -2.94 39.07 14.41
N ASP A 78 -3.37 38.66 13.24
CA ASP A 78 -3.12 39.32 11.95
C ASP A 78 -1.64 39.41 11.55
N GLN A 79 -0.78 38.62 12.20
CA GLN A 79 0.65 38.52 11.89
C GLN A 79 1.08 37.10 11.48
N VAL A 80 2.10 37.02 10.62
CA VAL A 80 2.65 35.73 10.19
C VAL A 80 3.42 35.10 11.34
N TRP A 81 2.98 33.91 11.74
CA TRP A 81 3.59 33.06 12.76
C TRP A 81 4.12 31.79 12.14
N ARG A 82 5.35 31.36 12.49
CA ARG A 82 6.02 30.14 12.02
C ARG A 82 5.37 28.82 12.48
N ALA A 83 4.20 28.88 13.07
CA ALA A 83 3.42 27.74 13.55
C ALA A 83 4.20 26.75 14.46
N GLY A 84 5.08 27.32 15.30
CA GLY A 84 5.98 26.62 16.21
C GLY A 84 6.92 27.60 16.91
N ALA A 85 8.15 27.16 17.19
CA ALA A 85 9.21 27.96 17.79
C ALA A 85 10.56 27.70 17.10
N ASN A 86 11.57 28.51 17.41
CA ASN A 86 12.94 28.42 16.89
C ASN A 86 13.00 28.57 15.35
N GLU A 87 13.49 27.55 14.64
CA GLU A 87 13.52 27.45 13.18
C GLU A 87 12.11 27.40 12.59
N ASN A 88 12.01 27.51 11.26
CA ASN A 88 10.73 27.28 10.59
C ASN A 88 10.17 25.89 10.94
N THR A 89 8.89 25.83 11.20
CA THR A 89 8.15 24.56 11.05
C THR A 89 8.16 24.19 9.58
N THR A 90 8.54 22.97 9.23
CA THR A 90 8.56 22.51 7.85
C THR A 90 7.47 21.49 7.57
N PHE A 91 6.88 21.60 6.40
CA PHE A 91 5.94 20.66 5.82
C PHE A 91 6.61 20.04 4.59
N THR A 92 6.82 18.73 4.58
CA THR A 92 7.45 18.01 3.48
C THR A 92 6.48 16.96 2.92
N THR A 93 6.34 16.93 1.61
CA THR A 93 5.58 15.88 0.91
C THR A 93 6.40 15.27 -0.22
N THR A 94 6.32 13.95 -0.39
CA THR A 94 7.09 13.24 -1.41
C THR A 94 6.46 13.27 -2.79
N ASN A 95 5.15 13.53 -2.89
CA ASN A 95 4.41 13.65 -4.15
C ASN A 95 3.55 14.92 -4.11
N ASP A 96 2.98 15.28 -5.25
CA ASP A 96 1.98 16.35 -5.35
C ASP A 96 0.73 15.97 -4.55
N ILE A 97 0.21 16.90 -3.76
CA ILE A 97 -0.97 16.70 -2.92
C ILE A 97 -1.92 17.88 -3.04
N THR A 98 -3.09 17.79 -2.45
CA THR A 98 -3.94 18.95 -2.20
C THR A 98 -3.93 19.32 -0.71
N VAL A 99 -3.86 20.62 -0.42
CA VAL A 99 -4.00 21.20 0.92
C VAL A 99 -5.16 22.19 0.88
N GLU A 100 -6.20 21.97 1.67
CA GLU A 100 -7.47 22.73 1.60
C GLU A 100 -8.01 22.86 0.14
N GLY A 101 -7.87 21.76 -0.65
CA GLY A 101 -8.31 21.73 -2.04
C GLY A 101 -7.38 22.41 -3.05
N THR A 102 -6.30 23.06 -2.62
CA THR A 102 -5.30 23.69 -3.48
C THR A 102 -4.13 22.74 -3.72
N THR A 103 -3.73 22.55 -4.98
CA THR A 103 -2.59 21.70 -5.34
C THR A 103 -1.29 22.27 -4.79
N LEU A 104 -0.52 21.41 -4.14
CA LEU A 104 0.83 21.67 -3.63
C LEU A 104 1.79 20.66 -4.27
N PRO A 105 2.80 21.09 -5.04
CA PRO A 105 3.82 20.20 -5.59
C PRO A 105 4.62 19.46 -4.52
N ALA A 106 5.22 18.33 -4.88
CA ALA A 106 6.20 17.65 -4.05
C ALA A 106 7.35 18.58 -3.64
N GLY A 107 7.76 18.50 -2.37
CA GLY A 107 8.82 19.37 -1.85
C GLY A 107 8.74 19.61 -0.35
N SER A 108 9.62 20.50 0.13
CA SER A 108 9.65 20.95 1.52
C SER A 108 9.33 22.44 1.58
N TYR A 109 8.46 22.82 2.49
CA TYR A 109 7.92 24.18 2.63
C TYR A 109 8.01 24.64 4.08
N GLY A 110 8.23 25.94 4.29
CA GLY A 110 8.03 26.57 5.58
C GLY A 110 6.52 26.69 5.85
N LEU A 111 6.04 26.11 6.95
CA LEU A 111 4.65 26.22 7.37
C LEU A 111 4.49 27.46 8.26
N HIS A 112 3.69 28.39 7.80
CA HIS A 112 3.31 29.58 8.55
C HIS A 112 1.79 29.68 8.66
N MET A 113 1.33 30.43 9.67
CA MET A 113 -0.08 30.72 9.86
C MET A 113 -0.28 32.20 10.19
N ILE A 114 -1.42 32.77 9.79
CA ILE A 114 -1.88 34.05 10.25
C ILE A 114 -3.15 33.84 11.06
N PRO A 115 -3.06 33.83 12.40
CA PRO A 115 -4.22 33.71 13.28
C PRO A 115 -5.10 34.94 13.21
N THR A 116 -6.41 34.74 13.20
CA THR A 116 -7.40 35.80 13.49
C THR A 116 -8.40 35.28 14.53
N LYS A 117 -9.36 36.10 14.93
CA LYS A 117 -10.38 35.68 15.89
C LYS A 117 -11.38 34.63 15.32
N SER A 118 -11.49 34.51 14.00
CA SER A 118 -12.53 33.70 13.36
C SER A 118 -11.99 32.67 12.40
N ALA A 119 -11.01 33.02 11.58
CA ALA A 119 -10.43 32.13 10.56
C ALA A 119 -8.91 32.35 10.49
N TRP A 120 -8.18 31.29 10.15
CA TRP A 120 -6.72 31.35 10.05
C TRP A 120 -6.28 31.14 8.61
N THR A 121 -5.28 31.89 8.19
CA THR A 121 -4.61 31.60 6.91
C THR A 121 -3.47 30.63 7.14
N ILE A 122 -3.49 29.53 6.42
CA ILE A 122 -2.37 28.57 6.34
C ILE A 122 -1.52 28.95 5.14
N ILE A 123 -0.21 28.98 5.33
CA ILE A 123 0.77 29.35 4.31
C ILE A 123 1.83 28.27 4.20
N LEU A 124 2.08 27.79 3.00
CA LEU A 124 3.22 26.94 2.68
C LEU A 124 4.16 27.74 1.78
N ASN A 125 5.31 28.12 2.33
CA ASN A 125 6.28 29.00 1.69
C ASN A 125 7.50 28.21 1.19
N LYS A 126 8.01 28.56 0.02
CA LYS A 126 9.18 27.88 -0.59
C LYS A 126 10.46 28.08 0.20
N ASP A 127 10.54 29.13 1.04
CA ASP A 127 11.63 29.33 1.98
C ASP A 127 11.34 28.53 3.25
N ASN A 128 12.06 27.42 3.46
CA ASN A 128 11.84 26.49 4.55
C ASN A 128 13.04 26.38 5.53
N THR A 129 14.09 27.20 5.32
CA THR A 129 15.33 27.15 6.11
C THR A 129 15.52 28.36 7.01
N ALA A 130 14.60 29.32 6.97
CA ALA A 130 14.71 30.57 7.71
C ALA A 130 14.50 30.36 9.23
N TRP A 131 14.99 31.31 10.02
CA TRP A 131 14.71 31.38 11.44
C TRP A 131 13.43 32.20 11.69
N GLY A 132 12.44 31.57 12.30
CA GLY A 132 11.17 32.22 12.59
C GLY A 132 10.42 32.65 11.33
N SER A 133 9.64 33.75 11.43
CA SER A 133 8.98 34.39 10.29
C SER A 133 9.61 35.74 9.93
N PHE A 134 10.78 36.08 10.48
CA PHE A 134 11.44 37.38 10.26
C PHE A 134 11.83 37.64 8.80
N PHE A 135 12.13 36.56 8.06
CA PHE A 135 12.54 36.63 6.66
C PHE A 135 11.42 36.21 5.70
N TYR A 136 10.21 36.03 6.22
CA TYR A 136 9.06 35.65 5.40
C TYR A 136 8.82 36.63 4.27
N LYS A 137 8.59 36.10 3.06
CA LYS A 137 8.22 36.86 1.87
C LYS A 137 7.02 36.24 1.21
N GLN A 138 5.97 36.99 1.01
CA GLN A 138 4.70 36.52 0.45
C GLN A 138 4.83 36.07 -1.02
N ASP A 139 5.74 36.62 -1.79
CA ASP A 139 6.02 36.26 -3.17
C ASP A 139 6.64 34.87 -3.32
N LYS A 140 7.08 34.29 -2.22
CA LYS A 140 7.55 32.88 -2.15
C LYS A 140 6.49 31.89 -1.69
N ASP A 141 5.26 32.30 -1.47
CA ASP A 141 4.20 31.37 -1.10
C ASP A 141 3.93 30.38 -2.25
N ALA A 142 3.97 29.10 -1.93
CA ALA A 142 3.54 28.04 -2.84
C ALA A 142 2.02 27.91 -2.80
N MET A 143 1.42 28.08 -1.62
CA MET A 143 -0.03 28.10 -1.46
C MET A 143 -0.46 28.87 -0.20
N ARG A 144 -1.71 29.33 -0.22
CA ARG A 144 -2.45 29.85 0.94
C ARG A 144 -3.82 29.19 0.99
N GLY A 145 -4.24 28.80 2.16
CA GLY A 145 -5.58 28.27 2.43
C GLY A 145 -6.19 28.94 3.65
N THR A 146 -7.49 28.89 3.78
CA THR A 146 -8.21 29.38 4.96
C THR A 146 -8.83 28.23 5.71
N VAL A 147 -8.62 28.17 7.02
CA VAL A 147 -9.19 27.17 7.92
C VAL A 147 -9.91 27.82 9.09
N THR A 148 -10.88 27.13 9.66
CA THR A 148 -11.58 27.58 10.86
C THR A 148 -11.05 26.81 12.07
N PRO A 149 -10.35 27.49 13.01
CA PRO A 149 -9.93 26.84 14.24
C PRO A 149 -11.14 26.46 15.09
N ARG A 150 -10.95 25.47 15.94
CA ARG A 150 -12.00 25.00 16.87
C ARG A 150 -11.44 24.80 18.28
N ALA A 151 -12.32 24.82 19.26
CA ALA A 151 -11.94 24.57 20.64
C ALA A 151 -11.54 23.11 20.85
N CYS A 152 -10.50 22.87 21.66
CA CYS A 152 -10.07 21.55 22.06
C CYS A 152 -9.71 21.52 23.56
N PRO A 153 -9.49 20.33 24.16
CA PRO A 153 -8.89 20.22 25.49
C PRO A 153 -7.53 20.92 25.57
N MET A 154 -7.17 21.39 26.77
CA MET A 154 -5.89 22.05 27.03
C MET A 154 -4.71 21.20 26.57
N THR A 155 -3.89 21.78 25.71
CA THR A 155 -2.66 21.18 25.17
C THR A 155 -1.50 22.10 25.52
N GLU A 156 -0.66 21.66 26.47
CA GLU A 156 0.41 22.50 27.05
C GLU A 156 1.49 22.86 26.03
N GLN A 157 1.87 21.91 25.15
CA GLN A 157 2.89 22.12 24.13
C GLN A 157 2.27 22.08 22.72
N VAL A 158 2.76 22.90 21.80
CA VAL A 158 2.41 22.74 20.39
C VAL A 158 2.56 21.29 19.98
N THR A 159 1.53 20.75 19.40
CA THR A 159 1.48 19.37 18.93
C THR A 159 0.88 19.34 17.52
N TYR A 160 1.55 18.64 16.62
CA TYR A 160 1.00 18.23 15.34
C TYR A 160 0.61 16.76 15.39
N ASP A 161 -0.48 16.43 14.72
CA ASP A 161 -0.98 15.06 14.61
C ASP A 161 -1.75 14.89 13.30
N PHE A 162 -1.93 13.65 12.85
CA PHE A 162 -2.78 13.32 11.72
C PHE A 162 -4.01 12.56 12.20
N THR A 163 -5.19 13.08 11.84
CA THR A 163 -6.49 12.49 12.16
C THR A 163 -7.28 12.20 10.89
N ASP A 164 -8.39 11.48 11.01
CA ASP A 164 -9.31 11.17 9.91
C ASP A 164 -8.59 10.56 8.69
N VAL A 165 -7.60 9.68 8.96
CA VAL A 165 -6.79 9.07 7.92
C VAL A 165 -7.63 8.07 7.13
N THR A 166 -7.69 8.26 5.83
CA THR A 166 -8.31 7.37 4.85
C THR A 166 -7.25 6.84 3.86
N LYS A 167 -7.70 6.11 2.83
CA LYS A 167 -6.78 5.61 1.80
C LYS A 167 -6.14 6.73 0.95
N ASP A 168 -6.77 7.90 0.88
CA ASP A 168 -6.43 9.02 -0.02
C ASP A 168 -6.45 10.40 0.64
N ALA A 169 -6.71 10.49 1.94
CA ALA A 169 -6.79 11.75 2.66
C ALA A 169 -6.39 11.63 4.14
N ALA A 170 -6.07 12.76 4.75
CA ALA A 170 -5.93 12.91 6.19
C ALA A 170 -6.23 14.38 6.59
N THR A 171 -6.43 14.61 7.87
CA THR A 171 -6.45 15.95 8.47
C THR A 171 -5.19 16.14 9.29
N LEU A 172 -4.30 17.07 8.89
CA LEU A 172 -3.22 17.54 9.74
C LEU A 172 -3.79 18.50 10.78
N VAL A 173 -3.49 18.27 12.03
CA VAL A 173 -4.04 19.07 13.14
C VAL A 173 -2.92 19.67 13.97
N LEU A 174 -2.90 20.99 14.12
CA LEU A 174 -2.11 21.68 15.13
C LEU A 174 -2.97 21.88 16.37
N ARG A 175 -2.45 21.52 17.56
CA ARG A 175 -3.09 21.82 18.85
C ARG A 175 -2.14 22.60 19.74
N TRP A 176 -2.65 23.66 20.35
CA TRP A 176 -1.94 24.42 21.37
C TRP A 176 -2.92 25.21 22.23
N GLU A 177 -2.69 25.25 23.53
CA GLU A 177 -3.59 25.82 24.53
C GLU A 177 -4.97 25.12 24.41
N LYS A 178 -6.05 25.83 24.11
CA LYS A 178 -7.41 25.28 23.91
C LYS A 178 -7.87 25.40 22.46
N MET A 179 -6.93 25.50 21.54
CA MET A 179 -7.20 25.73 20.13
C MET A 179 -6.67 24.57 19.28
N GLU A 180 -7.49 24.10 18.35
CA GLU A 180 -7.15 23.12 17.34
C GLU A 180 -7.36 23.72 15.94
N VAL A 181 -6.36 23.55 15.08
CA VAL A 181 -6.36 24.06 13.71
C VAL A 181 -6.28 22.88 12.74
N PRO A 182 -7.42 22.44 12.18
CA PRO A 182 -7.45 21.33 11.22
C PRO A 182 -7.08 21.83 9.81
N ILE A 183 -6.29 21.05 9.08
CA ILE A 183 -5.86 21.30 7.70
C ILE A 183 -6.12 20.03 6.91
N LYS A 184 -6.99 20.08 5.91
CA LYS A 184 -7.34 18.94 5.08
C LYS A 184 -6.27 18.66 4.03
N LEU A 185 -5.87 17.40 3.94
CA LEU A 185 -4.90 16.90 2.97
C LEU A 185 -5.56 15.84 2.09
N GLY A 186 -5.32 15.91 0.78
CA GLY A 186 -5.79 14.91 -0.17
C GLY A 186 -4.66 14.47 -1.09
N VAL A 187 -4.65 13.19 -1.45
CA VAL A 187 -3.62 12.57 -2.31
C VAL A 187 -4.30 11.84 -3.45
N ASP A 188 -3.92 12.14 -4.68
CA ASP A 188 -4.32 11.33 -5.85
C ASP A 188 -3.51 10.05 -5.90
N VAL A 189 -3.82 9.11 -5.00
CA VAL A 189 -3.08 7.86 -4.85
C VAL A 189 -3.06 7.07 -6.16
N HIS A 190 -4.19 6.99 -6.86
CA HIS A 190 -4.27 6.23 -8.10
C HIS A 190 -3.45 6.87 -9.23
N GLY A 191 -3.50 8.19 -9.37
CA GLY A 191 -2.70 8.92 -10.35
C GLY A 191 -1.20 8.74 -10.10
N ILE A 192 -0.76 8.88 -8.85
CA ILE A 192 0.64 8.69 -8.45
C ILE A 192 1.11 7.27 -8.75
N VAL A 193 0.38 6.26 -8.27
CA VAL A 193 0.74 4.86 -8.48
C VAL A 193 0.81 4.51 -9.97
N LEU A 194 -0.17 4.95 -10.77
CA LEU A 194 -0.18 4.72 -12.23
C LEU A 194 0.93 5.47 -12.98
N ALA A 195 1.42 6.59 -12.44
CA ALA A 195 2.55 7.32 -13.00
C ALA A 195 3.90 6.68 -12.67
N GLU A 196 4.05 6.11 -11.46
CA GLU A 196 5.29 5.48 -10.99
C GLU A 196 5.47 4.04 -11.50
N MET A 197 4.38 3.30 -11.71
CA MET A 197 4.42 1.89 -12.16
C MET A 197 5.33 1.63 -13.37
N PRO A 198 5.33 2.43 -14.46
CA PRO A 198 6.21 2.16 -15.60
C PRO A 198 7.69 2.13 -15.24
N GLY A 199 8.13 3.00 -14.31
CA GLY A 199 9.51 3.01 -13.82
C GLY A 199 9.86 1.73 -13.07
N GLN A 200 8.95 1.25 -12.22
CA GLN A 200 9.13 0.02 -11.44
C GLN A 200 9.09 -1.22 -12.33
N LEU A 201 8.17 -1.26 -13.30
CA LEU A 201 8.02 -2.38 -14.25
C LEU A 201 9.22 -2.50 -15.22
N ASN A 202 9.95 -1.41 -15.46
CA ASN A 202 11.17 -1.41 -16.27
C ASN A 202 12.44 -1.74 -15.46
N GLY A 203 12.32 -1.95 -14.15
CA GLY A 203 13.41 -2.38 -13.27
C GLY A 203 13.67 -3.90 -13.32
N LEU A 204 14.53 -4.39 -12.42
CA LEU A 204 14.87 -5.82 -12.31
C LEU A 204 13.63 -6.71 -12.07
N GLY A 205 12.65 -6.24 -11.30
CA GLY A 205 11.39 -6.95 -11.08
C GLY A 205 10.60 -7.21 -12.36
N GLY A 206 10.73 -6.36 -13.37
CA GLY A 206 10.01 -6.47 -14.62
C GLY A 206 10.42 -7.65 -15.52
N PHE A 207 11.47 -8.41 -15.17
CA PHE A 207 11.81 -9.66 -15.84
C PHE A 207 10.92 -10.82 -15.39
N GLY A 208 10.39 -10.80 -14.16
CA GLY A 208 9.43 -11.77 -13.65
C GLY A 208 7.99 -11.48 -14.09
N TRP A 209 7.11 -12.45 -13.91
CA TRP A 209 5.69 -12.30 -14.19
C TRP A 209 4.93 -11.58 -13.04
N GLU A 210 5.45 -11.66 -11.83
CA GLU A 210 4.79 -11.28 -10.57
C GLU A 210 4.42 -9.80 -10.57
N VAL A 211 5.38 -8.91 -10.83
CA VAL A 211 5.14 -7.46 -10.77
C VAL A 211 4.16 -6.97 -11.84
N TRP A 212 4.12 -7.64 -13.00
CA TRP A 212 3.12 -7.36 -14.03
C TRP A 212 1.73 -7.84 -13.63
N TYR A 213 1.67 -8.97 -12.92
CA TYR A 213 0.43 -9.46 -12.33
C TYR A 213 -0.07 -8.51 -11.24
N GLU A 214 0.79 -8.09 -10.32
CA GLU A 214 0.46 -7.13 -9.25
C GLU A 214 -0.06 -5.81 -9.82
N ALA A 215 0.57 -5.27 -10.85
CA ALA A 215 0.11 -4.06 -11.54
C ALA A 215 -1.27 -4.24 -12.18
N ALA A 216 -1.49 -5.36 -12.89
CA ALA A 216 -2.77 -5.68 -13.48
C ALA A 216 -3.86 -5.89 -12.42
N HIS A 217 -3.52 -6.60 -11.35
CA HIS A 217 -4.42 -6.90 -10.24
C HIS A 217 -4.83 -5.63 -9.47
N TYR A 218 -3.87 -4.75 -9.18
CA TYR A 218 -4.15 -3.46 -8.54
C TYR A 218 -5.12 -2.62 -9.39
N ALA A 219 -4.84 -2.48 -10.68
CA ALA A 219 -5.68 -1.68 -11.58
C ALA A 219 -7.10 -2.28 -11.70
N HIS A 220 -7.23 -3.61 -11.70
CA HIS A 220 -8.52 -4.30 -11.70
C HIS A 220 -9.26 -4.14 -10.37
N ALA A 221 -8.60 -4.36 -9.23
CA ALA A 221 -9.20 -4.28 -7.91
C ALA A 221 -9.72 -2.88 -7.59
N GLU A 222 -8.97 -1.85 -7.96
CA GLU A 222 -9.35 -0.44 -7.79
C GLU A 222 -10.25 0.09 -8.92
N LYS A 223 -10.55 -0.75 -9.94
CA LYS A 223 -11.37 -0.40 -11.11
C LYS A 223 -10.86 0.83 -11.88
N ILE A 224 -9.56 0.93 -12.03
CA ILE A 224 -8.87 2.02 -12.72
C ILE A 224 -8.12 1.49 -13.94
N ALA A 225 -7.91 2.34 -14.95
CA ALA A 225 -7.08 2.08 -16.13
C ALA A 225 -7.25 0.65 -16.75
N PRO A 226 -8.47 0.21 -17.11
CA PRO A 226 -8.76 -1.17 -17.53
C PRO A 226 -7.93 -1.62 -18.74
N GLU A 227 -7.58 -0.71 -19.66
CA GLU A 227 -6.71 -1.01 -20.79
C GLU A 227 -5.27 -1.32 -20.35
N LYS A 228 -4.76 -0.60 -19.33
CA LYS A 228 -3.44 -0.91 -18.76
C LYS A 228 -3.47 -2.23 -18.03
N ALA A 229 -4.52 -2.52 -17.24
CA ALA A 229 -4.71 -3.80 -16.56
C ALA A 229 -4.65 -4.97 -17.55
N MET A 230 -5.36 -4.86 -18.66
CA MET A 230 -5.36 -5.85 -19.74
C MET A 230 -3.95 -6.07 -20.31
N LYS A 231 -3.25 -4.98 -20.63
CA LYS A 231 -1.87 -5.03 -21.16
C LYS A 231 -0.90 -5.64 -20.17
N TRP A 232 -0.98 -5.27 -18.90
CA TRP A 232 -0.10 -5.80 -17.86
C TRP A 232 -0.37 -7.29 -17.59
N ALA A 233 -1.62 -7.73 -17.65
CA ALA A 233 -1.96 -9.16 -17.59
C ALA A 233 -1.33 -9.94 -18.76
N ASP A 234 -1.34 -9.39 -19.99
CA ASP A 234 -0.65 -9.98 -21.14
C ASP A 234 0.86 -10.06 -20.93
N MET A 235 1.46 -9.00 -20.39
CA MET A 235 2.89 -8.96 -20.10
C MET A 235 3.28 -9.96 -19.01
N SER A 236 2.44 -10.16 -17.99
CA SER A 236 2.61 -11.19 -16.97
C SER A 236 2.62 -12.60 -17.58
N ILE A 237 1.61 -12.91 -18.39
CA ILE A 237 1.50 -14.21 -19.07
C ILE A 237 2.69 -14.47 -20.00
N ALA A 238 3.16 -13.47 -20.74
CA ALA A 238 4.31 -13.60 -21.63
C ALA A 238 5.63 -13.91 -20.89
N ARG A 239 5.75 -13.54 -19.62
CA ARG A 239 6.93 -13.81 -18.78
C ARG A 239 6.87 -15.12 -18.01
N GLY A 240 5.68 -15.65 -17.79
CA GLY A 240 5.46 -16.91 -17.10
C GLY A 240 3.97 -17.16 -16.94
N ALA A 241 3.37 -17.81 -17.95
CA ALA A 241 1.96 -18.18 -17.88
C ALA A 241 1.71 -19.11 -16.69
N ASN A 242 0.77 -18.76 -15.84
CA ASN A 242 0.36 -19.55 -14.69
C ASN A 242 -1.15 -19.41 -14.45
N PHE A 243 -1.66 -20.16 -13.48
CA PHE A 243 -3.09 -20.18 -13.19
C PHE A 243 -3.64 -18.81 -12.74
N GLU A 244 -2.86 -18.06 -11.95
CA GLU A 244 -3.27 -16.79 -11.35
C GLU A 244 -3.40 -15.68 -12.41
N ASN A 245 -2.35 -15.48 -13.23
CA ASN A 245 -2.36 -14.44 -14.25
C ASN A 245 -3.34 -14.73 -15.39
N GLN A 246 -3.53 -16.03 -15.74
CA GLN A 246 -4.55 -16.42 -16.71
C GLN A 246 -5.97 -16.24 -16.17
N THR A 247 -6.21 -16.48 -14.87
CA THR A 247 -7.49 -16.21 -14.22
C THR A 247 -7.83 -14.73 -14.25
N LEU A 248 -6.88 -13.86 -13.87
CA LEU A 248 -7.06 -12.42 -13.94
C LEU A 248 -7.36 -11.96 -15.38
N LYS A 249 -6.58 -12.44 -16.35
CA LYS A 249 -6.80 -12.12 -17.77
C LYS A 249 -8.18 -12.55 -18.26
N ALA A 250 -8.64 -13.76 -17.89
CA ALA A 250 -9.96 -14.23 -18.26
C ALA A 250 -11.08 -13.35 -17.66
N THR A 251 -10.89 -12.88 -16.41
CA THR A 251 -11.82 -11.95 -15.77
C THR A 251 -11.87 -10.61 -16.50
N LEU A 252 -10.71 -10.03 -16.82
CA LEU A 252 -10.62 -8.76 -17.57
C LEU A 252 -11.24 -8.87 -18.97
N LEU A 253 -11.06 -10.00 -19.65
CA LEU A 253 -11.70 -10.27 -20.94
C LEU A 253 -13.23 -10.32 -20.82
N GLU A 254 -13.76 -11.00 -19.80
CA GLU A 254 -15.19 -11.10 -19.55
C GLU A 254 -15.80 -9.72 -19.28
N GLU A 255 -15.19 -8.93 -18.40
CA GLU A 255 -15.62 -7.56 -18.08
C GLU A 255 -15.55 -6.60 -19.26
N SER A 256 -14.62 -6.82 -20.20
CA SER A 256 -14.52 -6.06 -21.45
C SER A 256 -15.47 -6.55 -22.56
N GLY A 257 -16.34 -7.54 -22.29
CA GLY A 257 -17.30 -8.10 -23.24
C GLY A 257 -16.71 -9.17 -24.18
N LYS A 258 -15.43 -9.53 -24.05
CA LYS A 258 -14.74 -10.56 -24.85
C LYS A 258 -14.97 -11.96 -24.28
N THR A 259 -16.24 -12.33 -24.11
CA THR A 259 -16.67 -13.55 -23.41
C THR A 259 -16.18 -14.85 -24.06
N ALA A 260 -16.09 -14.90 -25.39
CA ALA A 260 -15.61 -16.07 -26.11
C ALA A 260 -14.10 -16.31 -25.87
N GLU A 261 -13.29 -15.24 -25.85
CA GLU A 261 -11.86 -15.31 -25.53
C GLU A 261 -11.65 -15.73 -24.06
N ALA A 262 -12.43 -15.14 -23.15
CA ALA A 262 -12.42 -15.50 -21.74
C ALA A 262 -12.74 -16.99 -21.52
N ALA A 263 -13.80 -17.50 -22.14
CA ALA A 263 -14.19 -18.91 -22.06
C ALA A 263 -13.11 -19.85 -22.58
N THR A 264 -12.46 -19.49 -23.68
CA THR A 264 -11.37 -20.26 -24.27
C THR A 264 -10.17 -20.34 -23.33
N LEU A 265 -9.77 -19.19 -22.77
CA LEU A 265 -8.67 -19.12 -21.81
C LEU A 265 -8.98 -19.89 -20.52
N ARG A 266 -10.20 -19.75 -19.96
CA ARG A 266 -10.65 -20.52 -18.80
C ARG A 266 -10.62 -22.02 -19.04
N LYS A 267 -11.10 -22.46 -20.19
CA LYS A 267 -11.05 -23.90 -20.53
C LYS A 267 -9.60 -24.43 -20.54
N LYS A 268 -8.68 -23.68 -21.13
CA LYS A 268 -7.26 -24.05 -21.16
C LYS A 268 -6.70 -24.14 -19.75
N MET A 269 -6.80 -23.07 -18.96
CA MET A 269 -6.23 -23.02 -17.60
C MET A 269 -6.81 -24.11 -16.67
N ILE A 270 -8.13 -24.37 -16.76
CA ILE A 270 -8.77 -25.44 -15.97
C ILE A 270 -8.25 -26.83 -16.39
N ASN A 271 -7.98 -27.05 -17.67
CA ASN A 271 -7.43 -28.31 -18.14
C ASN A 271 -6.01 -28.57 -17.62
N GLU A 272 -5.20 -27.51 -17.49
CA GLU A 272 -3.81 -27.57 -17.05
C GLU A 272 -3.66 -27.43 -15.52
N ALA A 273 -4.75 -27.13 -14.81
CA ALA A 273 -4.72 -26.84 -13.37
C ALA A 273 -4.38 -28.07 -12.52
N THR A 274 -3.57 -27.84 -11.49
CA THR A 274 -3.28 -28.80 -10.42
C THR A 274 -4.48 -28.95 -9.47
N ASN A 275 -4.46 -30.00 -8.62
CA ASN A 275 -5.44 -30.19 -7.55
C ASN A 275 -5.61 -28.92 -6.68
N ALA A 276 -4.50 -28.39 -6.16
CA ALA A 276 -4.53 -27.20 -5.29
C ALA A 276 -5.13 -25.97 -6.00
N GLN A 277 -4.79 -25.75 -7.28
CA GLN A 277 -5.31 -24.63 -8.07
C GLN A 277 -6.82 -24.76 -8.32
N LEU A 278 -7.31 -25.95 -8.70
CA LEU A 278 -8.75 -26.17 -8.85
C LEU A 278 -9.50 -25.96 -7.53
N ASN A 279 -8.93 -26.46 -6.44
CA ASN A 279 -9.51 -26.29 -5.10
C ASN A 279 -9.64 -24.82 -4.71
N THR A 280 -8.56 -24.05 -4.80
CA THR A 280 -8.55 -22.62 -4.50
C THR A 280 -9.51 -21.84 -5.42
N TYR A 281 -9.54 -22.16 -6.70
CA TYR A 281 -10.41 -21.51 -7.66
C TYR A 281 -11.89 -21.78 -7.36
N ALA A 282 -12.23 -23.01 -6.98
CA ALA A 282 -13.58 -23.37 -6.58
C ALA A 282 -14.06 -22.53 -5.38
N TYR A 283 -13.24 -22.42 -4.34
CA TYR A 283 -13.55 -21.56 -3.18
C TYR A 283 -13.67 -20.08 -3.59
N THR A 284 -12.82 -19.60 -4.47
CA THR A 284 -12.89 -18.21 -4.97
C THR A 284 -14.23 -17.93 -5.66
N LEU A 285 -14.67 -18.84 -6.54
CA LEU A 285 -15.97 -18.74 -7.20
C LEU A 285 -17.13 -18.75 -6.19
N MET A 286 -17.08 -19.64 -5.21
CA MET A 286 -18.09 -19.73 -4.14
C MET A 286 -18.19 -18.41 -3.37
N ASN A 287 -17.06 -17.84 -2.96
CA ASN A 287 -17.00 -16.59 -2.21
C ASN A 287 -17.46 -15.37 -3.03
N GLN A 288 -17.35 -15.44 -4.36
CA GLN A 288 -17.91 -14.46 -5.29
C GLN A 288 -19.42 -14.63 -5.54
N GLY A 289 -20.05 -15.59 -4.90
CA GLY A 289 -21.48 -15.90 -5.11
C GLY A 289 -21.75 -16.75 -6.38
N LYS A 290 -20.72 -17.15 -7.12
CA LYS A 290 -20.81 -18.04 -8.31
C LYS A 290 -20.87 -19.51 -7.89
N THR A 291 -21.87 -19.82 -7.01
CA THR A 291 -21.96 -21.12 -6.31
C THR A 291 -21.95 -22.31 -7.25
N GLN A 292 -22.73 -22.28 -8.34
CA GLN A 292 -22.80 -23.39 -9.27
C GLN A 292 -21.51 -23.62 -10.07
N GLU A 293 -20.79 -22.55 -10.39
CA GLU A 293 -19.50 -22.65 -11.05
C GLU A 293 -18.44 -23.20 -10.12
N GLY A 294 -18.38 -22.73 -8.87
CA GLY A 294 -17.48 -23.25 -7.85
C GLY A 294 -17.73 -24.74 -7.56
N LEU A 295 -18.99 -25.16 -7.46
CA LEU A 295 -19.36 -26.56 -7.27
C LEU A 295 -18.85 -27.45 -8.41
N LYS A 296 -19.03 -27.01 -9.67
CA LYS A 296 -18.49 -27.74 -10.83
C LYS A 296 -16.96 -27.92 -10.77
N MET A 297 -16.24 -26.93 -10.20
CA MET A 297 -14.78 -27.05 -10.04
C MET A 297 -14.41 -28.05 -8.95
N PHE A 298 -15.14 -28.08 -7.82
CA PHE A 298 -14.96 -29.12 -6.80
C PHE A 298 -15.27 -30.52 -7.34
N GLU A 299 -16.36 -30.67 -8.08
CA GLU A 299 -16.73 -31.94 -8.72
C GLU A 299 -15.64 -32.41 -9.71
N LEU A 300 -15.13 -31.49 -10.54
CA LEU A 300 -14.05 -31.75 -11.46
C LEU A 300 -12.78 -32.18 -10.73
N ASN A 301 -12.45 -31.49 -9.64
CA ASN A 301 -11.26 -31.77 -8.83
C ASN A 301 -11.35 -33.14 -8.18
N ALA A 302 -12.46 -33.43 -7.52
CA ALA A 302 -12.69 -34.77 -6.93
C ALA A 302 -12.75 -35.89 -7.95
N LYS A 303 -13.16 -35.63 -9.20
CA LYS A 303 -13.10 -36.61 -10.29
C LYS A 303 -11.68 -36.86 -10.77
N ARG A 304 -10.85 -35.80 -10.87
CA ARG A 304 -9.45 -35.93 -11.34
C ARG A 304 -8.50 -36.53 -10.30
N HIS A 305 -8.80 -36.24 -9.04
CA HIS A 305 -7.98 -36.61 -7.88
C HIS A 305 -8.83 -37.41 -6.88
N ALA A 306 -9.47 -38.44 -7.39
CA ALA A 306 -10.44 -39.22 -6.61
C ALA A 306 -9.82 -40.03 -5.46
N ASP A 307 -8.52 -40.16 -5.43
CA ASP A 307 -7.69 -40.79 -4.40
C ASP A 307 -7.23 -39.85 -3.29
N ASP A 308 -7.45 -38.53 -3.45
CA ASP A 308 -7.12 -37.51 -2.43
C ASP A 308 -8.34 -37.23 -1.54
N PRO A 309 -8.29 -37.59 -0.24
CA PRO A 309 -9.41 -37.37 0.69
C PRO A 309 -9.78 -35.86 0.83
N ASN A 310 -8.82 -34.96 0.64
CA ASN A 310 -9.06 -33.52 0.72
C ASN A 310 -10.01 -33.01 -0.37
N THR A 311 -9.95 -33.59 -1.58
CA THR A 311 -10.87 -33.19 -2.66
C THR A 311 -12.32 -33.55 -2.35
N HIS A 312 -12.56 -34.65 -1.64
CA HIS A 312 -13.89 -35.05 -1.19
C HIS A 312 -14.37 -34.22 -0.02
N ASP A 313 -13.48 -33.84 0.87
CA ASP A 313 -13.79 -32.90 1.97
C ASP A 313 -14.23 -31.53 1.41
N SER A 314 -13.42 -30.94 0.52
CA SER A 314 -13.72 -29.66 -0.15
C SER A 314 -15.00 -29.74 -0.99
N LEU A 315 -15.26 -30.86 -1.67
CA LEU A 315 -16.51 -31.07 -2.40
C LEU A 315 -17.72 -31.13 -1.43
N GLY A 316 -17.53 -31.73 -0.25
CA GLY A 316 -18.51 -31.73 0.81
C GLY A 316 -18.88 -30.32 1.27
N GLU A 317 -17.87 -29.46 1.46
CA GLU A 317 -18.08 -28.03 1.77
C GLU A 317 -18.80 -27.30 0.62
N GLY A 318 -18.40 -27.56 -0.62
CA GLY A 318 -19.06 -26.99 -1.79
C GLY A 318 -20.54 -27.34 -1.86
N TYR A 319 -20.91 -28.59 -1.63
CA TYR A 319 -22.32 -28.99 -1.55
C TYR A 319 -23.04 -28.38 -0.36
N MET A 320 -22.37 -28.25 0.79
CA MET A 320 -22.95 -27.60 1.97
C MET A 320 -23.23 -26.12 1.70
N MET A 321 -22.33 -25.41 1.05
CA MET A 321 -22.53 -24.01 0.63
C MET A 321 -23.64 -23.87 -0.43
N ALA A 322 -23.82 -24.87 -1.27
CA ALA A 322 -24.89 -24.94 -2.26
C ALA A 322 -26.24 -25.42 -1.67
N GLY A 323 -26.30 -25.72 -0.38
CA GLY A 323 -27.52 -26.19 0.30
C GLY A 323 -27.88 -27.67 0.06
N ASN A 324 -27.00 -28.42 -0.61
CA ASN A 324 -27.23 -29.86 -0.89
C ASN A 324 -26.69 -30.74 0.25
N LYS A 325 -27.52 -30.90 1.29
CA LYS A 325 -27.15 -31.61 2.51
C LYS A 325 -26.73 -33.07 2.27
N ASP A 326 -27.48 -33.79 1.44
CA ASP A 326 -27.24 -35.23 1.23
C ASP A 326 -25.93 -35.50 0.47
N ALA A 327 -25.67 -34.69 -0.56
CA ALA A 327 -24.42 -34.78 -1.31
C ALA A 327 -23.22 -34.38 -0.43
N ALA A 328 -23.36 -33.36 0.43
CA ALA A 328 -22.34 -32.95 1.38
C ALA A 328 -21.98 -34.09 2.34
N ILE A 329 -23.00 -34.73 2.96
CA ILE A 329 -22.80 -35.87 3.87
C ILE A 329 -22.09 -37.02 3.18
N LYS A 330 -22.49 -37.34 1.94
CA LYS A 330 -21.84 -38.39 1.15
C LYS A 330 -20.39 -38.07 0.89
N SER A 331 -20.05 -36.84 0.54
CA SER A 331 -18.69 -36.43 0.23
C SER A 331 -17.79 -36.43 1.48
N PHE A 332 -18.24 -35.94 2.62
CA PHE A 332 -17.46 -35.99 3.87
C PHE A 332 -17.25 -37.46 4.34
N LYS A 333 -18.27 -38.32 4.25
CA LYS A 333 -18.13 -39.73 4.57
C LYS A 333 -17.14 -40.41 3.65
N LYS A 334 -17.12 -40.08 2.35
CA LYS A 334 -16.12 -40.56 1.41
C LYS A 334 -14.70 -40.12 1.81
N SER A 335 -14.50 -38.86 2.13
CA SER A 335 -13.23 -38.35 2.65
C SER A 335 -12.76 -39.15 3.86
N LEU A 336 -13.60 -39.29 4.87
CA LEU A 336 -13.27 -40.06 6.09
C LEU A 336 -12.97 -41.53 5.85
N SER A 337 -13.61 -42.19 4.84
CA SER A 337 -13.33 -43.56 4.48
C SER A 337 -11.94 -43.80 3.87
N MET A 338 -11.26 -42.72 3.50
CA MET A 338 -9.93 -42.76 2.85
C MET A 338 -8.78 -42.54 3.83
N ASN A 339 -9.05 -42.58 5.13
CA ASN A 339 -8.06 -42.32 6.18
C ASN A 339 -7.32 -40.99 6.01
N PRO A 340 -8.04 -39.83 6.00
CA PRO A 340 -7.47 -38.52 5.69
C PRO A 340 -6.49 -38.07 6.75
N PRO A 341 -5.58 -37.11 6.39
CA PRO A 341 -4.78 -36.38 7.39
C PRO A 341 -5.66 -35.74 8.46
N GLU A 342 -5.12 -35.54 9.68
CA GLU A 342 -5.90 -35.12 10.85
C GLU A 342 -6.66 -33.81 10.63
N GLY A 343 -6.11 -32.84 9.91
CA GLY A 343 -6.78 -31.59 9.59
C GLY A 343 -8.06 -31.79 8.76
N VAL A 344 -8.00 -32.63 7.73
CA VAL A 344 -9.12 -32.96 6.85
C VAL A 344 -10.16 -33.80 7.62
N LYS A 345 -9.69 -34.76 8.44
CA LYS A 345 -10.55 -35.58 9.31
C LYS A 345 -11.36 -34.70 10.25
N THR A 346 -10.68 -33.79 10.95
CA THR A 346 -11.30 -32.87 11.89
C THR A 346 -12.38 -31.99 11.22
N ASN A 347 -12.06 -31.46 10.00
CA ASN A 347 -12.99 -30.64 9.25
C ASN A 347 -14.22 -31.45 8.80
N SER A 348 -14.03 -32.61 8.18
CA SER A 348 -15.14 -33.48 7.77
C SER A 348 -16.06 -33.87 8.95
N ILE A 349 -15.49 -34.24 10.11
CA ILE A 349 -16.27 -34.53 11.34
C ILE A 349 -17.06 -33.31 11.80
N LYS A 350 -16.43 -32.15 11.87
CA LYS A 350 -17.07 -30.88 12.25
C LYS A 350 -18.25 -30.54 11.34
N CYS A 351 -18.08 -30.71 10.02
CA CYS A 351 -19.13 -30.44 9.05
C CYS A 351 -20.28 -31.45 9.13
N LEU A 352 -19.98 -32.74 9.31
CA LEU A 352 -21.00 -33.79 9.52
C LEU A 352 -21.84 -33.53 10.78
N LYS A 353 -21.21 -33.11 11.90
CA LYS A 353 -21.94 -32.71 13.12
C LYS A 353 -22.90 -31.55 12.86
N LYS A 354 -22.46 -30.53 12.14
CA LYS A 354 -23.34 -29.42 11.73
C LYS A 354 -24.53 -29.87 10.89
N LEU A 355 -24.36 -30.93 10.11
CA LEU A 355 -25.40 -31.54 9.30
C LEU A 355 -26.25 -32.54 10.08
N GLY A 356 -26.01 -32.72 11.39
CA GLY A 356 -26.82 -33.59 12.27
C GLY A 356 -26.48 -35.08 12.13
N VAL A 357 -25.27 -35.41 11.64
CA VAL A 357 -24.81 -36.80 11.50
C VAL A 357 -24.08 -37.24 12.77
N ASP A 358 -24.34 -38.43 13.27
CA ASP A 358 -23.53 -39.05 14.32
C ASP A 358 -22.10 -39.38 13.78
N THR A 359 -21.08 -38.90 14.48
CA THR A 359 -19.68 -39.01 14.08
C THR A 359 -18.84 -39.83 15.06
N SER A 360 -19.45 -40.46 16.05
CA SER A 360 -18.80 -41.22 17.11
C SER A 360 -17.81 -42.29 16.58
N THR A 361 -18.13 -42.94 15.48
CA THR A 361 -17.28 -43.97 14.84
C THR A 361 -15.94 -43.43 14.32
N TRP A 362 -15.87 -42.16 13.91
CA TRP A 362 -14.62 -41.54 13.40
C TRP A 362 -13.84 -40.82 14.51
N GLU A 363 -14.49 -40.47 15.62
CA GLU A 363 -13.84 -39.84 16.77
C GLU A 363 -13.08 -40.83 17.64
N THR A 364 -13.59 -42.04 17.77
CA THR A 364 -12.98 -43.10 18.57
C THR A 364 -11.85 -43.84 17.87
N ALA A 365 -11.75 -43.75 16.55
CA ALA A 365 -10.64 -44.30 15.79
C ALA A 365 -9.35 -43.46 16.08
N LYS A 366 -8.67 -43.74 17.21
CA LYS A 366 -7.30 -43.28 17.45
C LYS A 366 -6.43 -43.77 16.30
N ALA A 367 -5.52 -42.89 15.85
CA ALA A 367 -4.47 -43.24 14.93
C ALA A 367 -3.85 -44.59 15.38
N GLY A 368 -4.14 -45.63 14.66
CA GLY A 368 -3.54 -46.93 14.89
C GLY A 368 -2.06 -46.82 14.58
N SER A 369 -1.27 -47.26 15.52
CA SER A 369 0.18 -47.45 15.61
C SER A 369 0.96 -47.51 14.31
#